data_6ef2eb7919b91cdc5f41df8ebf6cbd4b
#
_entry.id   6ef2eb7919b91cdc5f41df8ebf6cbd4b
#
_cell.length_a   1.000
_cell.length_b   1.000
_cell.length_c   1.000
_cell.angle_alpha   90.00
_cell.angle_beta   90.00
_cell.angle_gamma   90.00
#
_symmetry.space_group_name_H-M   'P 1'
#
loop_
_entity.id
_entity.type
_entity.pdbx_description
1 polymer ?
#
loop_
_entity_poly.entity_id
_entity_poly.type
_entity_poly.pdbx_seq_one_letter_code
_entity_poly.pdbx_strand_id
1 'polypeptide(L)'
;MDTTTNETSYKGTNKMIIGIVFGVITFWLFAQAMVNIVPAVQEDLGVNLGALNIAISLTSLFSGMFIVVAGGLADRLGRKKITYLGLILSIAGSLLLVLAQGSVLLIIGRVLQGLSAACIMPATIALMKAYFEGAERQRALSYWSIGSWGGSGVTSFAGGAIATYLGWKWIFIFSIVFALLAMWLIKDVPESKAQTSGKFKFDYGGLTIFIITMLALNVVITQGAELGWTSPLTLVLAAVAIVGTIMFVRYEMRLKHTPLIDFKLFKNKPYTGATISNFLLNAVAGTLIVANTYVQVGRGFSAFQSGMLSIGYLVAVLAMIRVGEKIMQRVGARNPMIWGTSITLIGVAIMGLTFLPDTLYTITVFVGFILFGLGLGMYATPSTDTAVASAPDNKVGEASGVYKMASSLGNAFGIAISATVYSTVAAYSTVNIAATTGIITNVVFSILSLFSIIILVPNNVGKSKRRKQKTSTRLAGARH
;
A
#
# COMPACT_ATOMS: atom_id res chain seq x y z
N MET A 1 -17.21 48.94 -5.57
CA MET A 1 -16.54 48.49 -4.36
C MET A 1 -16.18 47.03 -4.54
N ASP A 2 -15.02 46.81 -5.15
CA ASP A 2 -14.49 45.43 -5.34
C ASP A 2 -13.86 45.00 -4.03
N THR A 3 -14.54 44.09 -3.33
CA THR A 3 -13.93 43.34 -2.23
C THR A 3 -13.18 42.16 -2.82
N THR A 4 -11.95 42.44 -3.32
CA THR A 4 -10.96 41.40 -3.55
C THR A 4 -10.58 40.82 -2.18
N THR A 5 -11.26 39.74 -1.76
CA THR A 5 -10.81 38.91 -0.67
C THR A 5 -9.46 38.32 -1.06
N ASN A 6 -8.38 38.82 -0.47
CA ASN A 6 -7.07 38.21 -0.43
C ASN A 6 -7.23 36.82 0.23
N GLU A 7 -7.61 35.81 -0.55
CA GLU A 7 -7.42 34.43 -0.17
C GLU A 7 -5.92 34.18 -0.17
N THR A 8 -5.29 34.35 0.99
CA THR A 8 -3.92 33.88 1.22
C THR A 8 -3.96 32.38 0.98
N SER A 9 -3.49 31.97 -0.22
CA SER A 9 -3.39 30.56 -0.59
C SER A 9 -2.57 29.83 0.46
N TYR A 10 -3.23 28.97 1.29
CA TYR A 10 -2.55 28.18 2.29
C TYR A 10 -1.50 27.29 1.61
N LYS A 11 -0.25 27.40 2.03
CA LYS A 11 0.85 26.53 1.61
C LYS A 11 1.05 25.44 2.64
N GLY A 12 1.23 24.20 2.17
CA GLY A 12 1.50 23.07 3.04
C GLY A 12 2.75 23.30 3.91
N THR A 13 2.67 22.86 5.16
CA THR A 13 3.72 23.02 6.16
C THR A 13 4.35 21.69 6.56
N ASN A 14 5.55 21.71 7.15
CA ASN A 14 6.16 20.52 7.73
C ASN A 14 5.29 19.93 8.86
N LYS A 15 4.59 20.78 9.62
CA LYS A 15 3.62 20.37 10.65
C LYS A 15 2.52 19.48 10.06
N MET A 16 1.98 19.87 8.91
CA MET A 16 1.00 19.08 8.16
C MET A 16 1.58 17.73 7.70
N ILE A 17 2.81 17.71 7.17
CA ILE A 17 3.46 16.47 6.73
C ILE A 17 3.60 15.50 7.91
N ILE A 18 4.12 15.96 9.05
CA ILE A 18 4.32 15.14 10.25
C ILE A 18 2.96 14.60 10.75
N GLY A 19 1.93 15.44 10.80
CA GLY A 19 0.59 15.02 11.22
C GLY A 19 0.01 13.94 10.29
N ILE A 20 0.18 14.09 8.98
CA ILE A 20 -0.25 13.08 8.01
C ILE A 20 0.55 11.78 8.19
N VAL A 21 1.87 11.85 8.38
CA VAL A 21 2.71 10.67 8.61
C VAL A 21 2.27 9.93 9.88
N PHE A 22 1.97 10.64 10.96
CA PHE A 22 1.43 10.02 12.18
C PHE A 22 0.09 9.32 11.92
N GLY A 23 -0.80 9.94 11.14
CA GLY A 23 -2.04 9.30 10.72
C GLY A 23 -1.82 8.02 9.91
N VAL A 24 -0.87 8.02 8.99
CA VAL A 24 -0.52 6.84 8.16
C VAL A 24 0.09 5.71 9.01
N ILE A 25 0.92 6.06 9.99
CA ILE A 25 1.54 5.10 10.91
C ILE A 25 0.50 4.37 11.78
N THR A 26 -0.65 4.99 12.11
CA THR A 26 -1.70 4.31 12.90
C THR A 26 -2.13 3.00 12.28
N PHE A 27 -2.14 2.91 10.95
CA PHE A 27 -2.46 1.68 10.25
C PHE A 27 -1.22 0.80 9.99
N TRP A 28 -0.21 1.35 9.30
CA TRP A 28 0.91 0.54 8.82
C TRP A 28 1.84 0.01 9.90
N LEU A 29 1.99 0.72 11.01
CA LEU A 29 2.78 0.25 12.13
C LEU A 29 1.90 -0.46 13.17
N PHE A 30 0.87 0.23 13.67
CA PHE A 30 0.12 -0.27 14.83
C PHE A 30 -0.97 -1.28 14.45
N ALA A 31 -1.85 -0.98 13.48
CA ALA A 31 -2.90 -1.93 13.12
C ALA A 31 -2.34 -3.21 12.48
N GLN A 32 -1.27 -3.10 11.70
CA GLN A 32 -0.62 -4.27 11.09
C GLN A 32 0.22 -5.10 12.08
N ALA A 33 0.58 -4.54 13.23
CA ALA A 33 1.34 -5.28 14.26
C ALA A 33 0.59 -6.51 14.78
N MET A 34 -0.75 -6.55 14.65
CA MET A 34 -1.57 -7.71 15.09
C MET A 34 -1.09 -9.04 14.52
N VAL A 35 -0.59 -9.05 13.28
CA VAL A 35 -0.07 -10.27 12.63
C VAL A 35 1.10 -10.88 13.42
N ASN A 36 1.91 -10.05 14.08
CA ASN A 36 3.13 -10.48 14.77
C ASN A 36 2.91 -10.81 16.26
N ILE A 37 1.72 -10.51 16.79
CA ILE A 37 1.39 -10.64 18.22
C ILE A 37 0.27 -11.64 18.48
N VAL A 38 -0.11 -12.43 17.47
CA VAL A 38 -1.18 -13.44 17.56
C VAL A 38 -1.05 -14.33 18.79
N PRO A 39 0.12 -14.92 19.14
CA PRO A 39 0.24 -15.76 20.32
C PRO A 39 -0.09 -15.01 21.62
N ALA A 40 0.41 -13.79 21.78
CA ALA A 40 0.17 -12.97 22.97
C ALA A 40 -1.32 -12.60 23.15
N VAL A 41 -2.00 -12.29 22.03
CA VAL A 41 -3.45 -11.99 22.05
C VAL A 41 -4.27 -13.24 22.33
N GLN A 42 -3.86 -14.39 21.77
CA GLN A 42 -4.52 -15.67 22.00
C GLN A 42 -4.45 -16.08 23.47
N GLU A 43 -3.30 -15.93 24.09
CA GLU A 43 -3.07 -16.25 25.50
C GLU A 43 -3.88 -15.34 26.43
N ASP A 44 -3.84 -14.02 26.19
CA ASP A 44 -4.52 -13.01 27.05
C ASP A 44 -6.04 -13.07 26.95
N LEU A 45 -6.60 -13.28 25.75
CA LEU A 45 -8.04 -13.26 25.52
C LEU A 45 -8.70 -14.65 25.51
N GLY A 46 -7.95 -15.74 25.52
CA GLY A 46 -8.46 -17.10 25.43
C GLY A 46 -9.23 -17.39 24.13
N VAL A 47 -8.97 -16.62 23.05
CA VAL A 47 -9.65 -16.77 21.76
C VAL A 47 -8.95 -17.81 20.90
N ASN A 48 -9.72 -18.53 20.07
CA ASN A 48 -9.13 -19.50 19.15
C ASN A 48 -8.41 -18.81 17.98
N LEU A 49 -7.46 -19.53 17.36
CA LEU A 49 -6.65 -19.02 16.25
C LEU A 49 -7.51 -18.64 15.03
N GLY A 50 -8.61 -19.37 14.77
CA GLY A 50 -9.53 -19.05 13.68
C GLY A 50 -10.16 -17.67 13.82
N ALA A 51 -10.62 -17.31 15.02
CA ALA A 51 -11.18 -15.97 15.28
C ALA A 51 -10.13 -14.87 15.09
N LEU A 52 -8.87 -15.11 15.47
CA LEU A 52 -7.76 -14.17 15.26
C LEU A 52 -7.44 -13.99 13.78
N ASN A 53 -7.39 -15.07 13.02
CA ASN A 53 -7.17 -15.01 11.56
C ASN A 53 -8.30 -14.27 10.85
N ILE A 54 -9.56 -14.49 11.25
CA ILE A 54 -10.70 -13.71 10.75
C ILE A 54 -10.51 -12.22 11.08
N ALA A 55 -10.19 -11.86 12.32
CA ALA A 55 -10.00 -10.50 12.73
C ALA A 55 -8.89 -9.77 11.95
N ILE A 56 -7.77 -10.46 11.69
CA ILE A 56 -6.67 -9.94 10.87
C ILE A 56 -7.11 -9.73 9.42
N SER A 57 -7.77 -10.73 8.83
CA SER A 57 -8.24 -10.69 7.44
C SER A 57 -9.27 -9.58 7.21
N LEU A 58 -10.20 -9.37 8.16
CA LEU A 58 -11.22 -8.34 8.08
C LEU A 58 -10.64 -6.92 8.01
N THR A 59 -9.53 -6.64 8.67
CA THR A 59 -8.88 -5.32 8.58
C THR A 59 -8.43 -5.01 7.16
N SER A 60 -7.74 -5.95 6.54
CA SER A 60 -7.28 -5.80 5.15
C SER A 60 -8.45 -5.76 4.16
N LEU A 61 -9.47 -6.57 4.40
CA LEU A 61 -10.67 -6.64 3.59
C LEU A 61 -11.44 -5.31 3.60
N PHE A 62 -11.76 -4.78 4.78
CA PHE A 62 -12.49 -3.50 4.90
C PHE A 62 -11.65 -2.32 4.38
N SER A 63 -10.33 -2.34 4.61
CA SER A 63 -9.44 -1.36 4.00
C SER A 63 -9.51 -1.42 2.47
N GLY A 64 -9.34 -2.59 1.87
CA GLY A 64 -9.36 -2.76 0.41
C GLY A 64 -10.71 -2.42 -0.24
N MET A 65 -11.82 -2.85 0.38
CA MET A 65 -13.16 -2.61 -0.15
C MET A 65 -13.56 -1.13 -0.13
N PHE A 66 -13.26 -0.43 0.94
CA PHE A 66 -13.76 0.93 1.14
C PHE A 66 -12.78 2.04 0.72
N ILE A 67 -11.53 1.71 0.36
CA ILE A 67 -10.51 2.72 0.06
C ILE A 67 -10.86 3.58 -1.15
N VAL A 68 -11.51 3.03 -2.18
CA VAL A 68 -11.95 3.79 -3.36
C VAL A 68 -13.16 4.65 -3.02
N VAL A 69 -14.12 4.08 -2.29
CA VAL A 69 -15.31 4.79 -1.80
C VAL A 69 -14.89 6.00 -0.95
N ALA A 70 -14.02 5.78 0.02
CA ALA A 70 -13.53 6.82 0.91
C ALA A 70 -12.73 7.89 0.17
N GLY A 71 -11.96 7.50 -0.87
CA GLY A 71 -11.28 8.44 -1.77
C GLY A 71 -12.25 9.35 -2.52
N GLY A 72 -13.30 8.80 -3.09
CA GLY A 72 -14.37 9.55 -3.75
C GLY A 72 -15.14 10.45 -2.78
N LEU A 73 -15.42 9.97 -1.56
CA LEU A 73 -16.01 10.77 -0.50
C LEU A 73 -15.10 11.91 -0.04
N ALA A 74 -13.79 11.68 0.03
CA ALA A 74 -12.81 12.71 0.37
C ALA A 74 -12.81 13.87 -0.63
N ASP A 75 -12.89 13.58 -1.93
CA ASP A 75 -12.96 14.61 -2.94
C ASP A 75 -14.25 15.45 -2.84
N ARG A 76 -15.35 14.86 -2.40
CA ARG A 76 -16.69 15.52 -2.37
C ARG A 76 -17.03 16.16 -1.03
N LEU A 77 -16.84 15.44 0.07
CA LEU A 77 -17.20 15.91 1.41
C LEU A 77 -16.11 16.75 2.05
N GLY A 78 -14.85 16.53 1.62
CA GLY A 78 -13.68 17.20 2.13
C GLY A 78 -12.59 16.22 2.55
N ARG A 79 -11.38 16.50 2.08
CA ARG A 79 -10.21 15.62 2.28
C ARG A 79 -9.77 15.61 3.74
N LYS A 80 -9.80 16.77 4.40
CA LYS A 80 -9.52 16.87 5.84
C LYS A 80 -10.60 16.15 6.66
N LYS A 81 -11.89 16.34 6.34
CA LYS A 81 -13.01 15.69 7.06
C LYS A 81 -12.89 14.17 7.01
N ILE A 82 -12.60 13.60 5.84
CA ILE A 82 -12.45 12.14 5.71
C ILE A 82 -11.17 11.65 6.40
N THR A 83 -10.08 12.44 6.40
CA THR A 83 -8.89 12.12 7.22
C THR A 83 -9.23 12.09 8.70
N TYR A 84 -9.97 13.07 9.21
CA TYR A 84 -10.43 13.10 10.61
C TYR A 84 -11.34 11.92 10.94
N LEU A 85 -12.30 11.61 10.06
CA LEU A 85 -13.15 10.42 10.22
C LEU A 85 -12.30 9.17 10.35
N GLY A 86 -11.29 9.00 9.49
CA GLY A 86 -10.35 7.88 9.56
C GLY A 86 -9.58 7.84 10.88
N LEU A 87 -9.09 8.98 11.37
CA LEU A 87 -8.39 9.04 12.65
C LEU A 87 -9.31 8.71 13.84
N ILE A 88 -10.56 9.18 13.83
CA ILE A 88 -11.58 8.83 14.84
C ILE A 88 -11.88 7.33 14.80
N LEU A 89 -12.04 6.74 13.62
CA LEU A 89 -12.22 5.29 13.47
C LEU A 89 -10.99 4.50 13.97
N SER A 90 -9.77 5.03 13.76
CA SER A 90 -8.53 4.43 14.30
C SER A 90 -8.53 4.44 15.83
N ILE A 91 -8.91 5.56 16.43
CA ILE A 91 -9.03 5.70 17.90
C ILE A 91 -10.08 4.73 18.43
N ALA A 92 -11.29 4.74 17.85
CA ALA A 92 -12.37 3.85 18.27
C ALA A 92 -12.00 2.37 18.14
N GLY A 93 -11.44 1.98 16.98
CA GLY A 93 -10.99 0.61 16.75
C GLY A 93 -9.89 0.18 17.73
N SER A 94 -8.88 1.04 17.95
CA SER A 94 -7.80 0.78 18.90
C SER A 94 -8.31 0.70 20.34
N LEU A 95 -9.26 1.57 20.72
CA LEU A 95 -9.88 1.53 22.06
C LEU A 95 -10.64 0.22 22.30
N LEU A 96 -11.41 -0.25 21.31
CA LEU A 96 -12.10 -1.55 21.40
C LEU A 96 -11.11 -2.70 21.59
N LEU A 97 -9.93 -2.65 20.94
CA LEU A 97 -8.89 -3.67 21.12
C LEU A 97 -8.26 -3.62 22.51
N VAL A 98 -8.02 -2.43 23.06
CA VAL A 98 -7.52 -2.26 24.45
C VAL A 98 -8.51 -2.81 25.46
N LEU A 99 -9.81 -2.59 25.23
CA LEU A 99 -10.92 -3.04 26.09
C LEU A 99 -11.39 -4.47 25.80
N ALA A 100 -10.83 -5.13 24.77
CA ALA A 100 -11.26 -6.46 24.37
C ALA A 100 -11.06 -7.48 25.49
N GLN A 101 -12.12 -8.27 25.74
CA GLN A 101 -12.15 -9.41 26.64
C GLN A 101 -12.53 -10.70 25.92
N GLY A 102 -12.62 -10.66 24.58
CA GLY A 102 -12.99 -11.78 23.72
C GLY A 102 -13.04 -11.40 22.24
N SER A 103 -13.50 -12.33 21.41
CA SER A 103 -13.47 -12.22 19.95
C SER A 103 -14.35 -11.09 19.38
N VAL A 104 -15.48 -10.77 20.00
CA VAL A 104 -16.44 -9.81 19.44
C VAL A 104 -15.84 -8.40 19.35
N LEU A 105 -15.36 -7.84 20.48
CA LEU A 105 -14.74 -6.51 20.50
C LEU A 105 -13.48 -6.48 19.66
N LEU A 106 -12.72 -7.58 19.63
CA LEU A 106 -11.53 -7.74 18.79
C LEU A 106 -11.91 -7.62 17.31
N ILE A 107 -12.92 -8.36 16.84
CA ILE A 107 -13.36 -8.33 15.44
C ILE A 107 -13.90 -6.95 15.04
N ILE A 108 -14.77 -6.34 15.87
CA ILE A 108 -15.31 -5.01 15.60
C ILE A 108 -14.19 -3.97 15.55
N GLY A 109 -13.26 -4.00 16.50
CA GLY A 109 -12.11 -3.09 16.51
C GLY A 109 -11.26 -3.22 15.23
N ARG A 110 -11.05 -4.43 14.73
CA ARG A 110 -10.30 -4.70 13.50
C ARG A 110 -11.03 -4.21 12.25
N VAL A 111 -12.35 -4.34 12.20
CA VAL A 111 -13.17 -3.75 11.12
C VAL A 111 -13.03 -2.24 11.10
N LEU A 112 -13.14 -1.57 12.27
CA LEU A 112 -12.96 -0.12 12.37
C LEU A 112 -11.56 0.33 11.95
N GLN A 113 -10.51 -0.42 12.30
CA GLN A 113 -9.15 -0.13 11.83
C GLN A 113 -9.02 -0.25 10.31
N GLY A 114 -9.69 -1.22 9.68
CA GLY A 114 -9.74 -1.35 8.22
C GLY A 114 -10.43 -0.15 7.56
N LEU A 115 -11.58 0.27 8.07
CA LEU A 115 -12.30 1.45 7.59
C LEU A 115 -11.50 2.74 7.83
N SER A 116 -10.77 2.83 8.94
CA SER A 116 -9.83 3.93 9.21
C SER A 116 -8.79 4.05 8.11
N ALA A 117 -8.13 2.96 7.78
CA ALA A 117 -7.13 2.92 6.70
C ALA A 117 -7.72 3.34 5.36
N ALA A 118 -8.92 2.85 5.03
CA ALA A 118 -9.64 3.24 3.83
C ALA A 118 -9.85 4.74 3.71
N CYS A 119 -10.13 5.42 4.83
CA CYS A 119 -10.30 6.87 4.88
C CYS A 119 -8.96 7.62 4.83
N ILE A 120 -7.99 7.23 5.66
CA ILE A 120 -6.71 7.95 5.82
C ILE A 120 -5.88 7.91 4.55
N MET A 121 -5.74 6.74 3.91
CA MET A 121 -4.78 6.56 2.82
C MET A 121 -5.05 7.50 1.62
N PRO A 122 -6.21 7.46 0.95
CA PRO A 122 -6.45 8.30 -0.21
C PRO A 122 -6.63 9.78 0.15
N ALA A 123 -7.29 10.07 1.28
CA ALA A 123 -7.56 11.44 1.71
C ALA A 123 -6.27 12.22 2.02
N THR A 124 -5.31 11.60 2.70
CA THR A 124 -4.02 12.23 3.03
C THR A 124 -3.15 12.47 1.79
N ILE A 125 -3.14 11.54 0.83
CA ILE A 125 -2.47 11.75 -0.46
C ILE A 125 -3.11 12.91 -1.21
N ALA A 126 -4.44 12.97 -1.24
CA ALA A 126 -5.17 14.05 -1.89
C ALA A 126 -4.94 15.41 -1.21
N LEU A 127 -4.85 15.46 0.14
CA LEU A 127 -4.45 16.66 0.88
C LEU A 127 -3.04 17.12 0.51
N MET A 128 -2.09 16.20 0.38
CA MET A 128 -0.72 16.55 -0.04
C MET A 128 -0.69 17.14 -1.45
N LYS A 129 -1.50 16.62 -2.38
CA LYS A 129 -1.60 17.23 -3.72
C LYS A 129 -2.25 18.61 -3.67
N ALA A 130 -3.20 18.84 -2.78
CA ALA A 130 -3.92 20.10 -2.67
C ALA A 130 -3.04 21.26 -2.17
N TYR A 131 -2.09 20.97 -1.28
CA TYR A 131 -1.33 22.00 -0.57
C TYR A 131 0.17 22.03 -0.88
N PHE A 132 0.67 21.07 -1.65
CA PHE A 132 2.06 21.02 -2.09
C PHE A 132 2.16 20.87 -3.61
N GLU A 133 3.09 21.57 -4.23
CA GLU A 133 3.34 21.52 -5.66
C GLU A 133 4.79 21.13 -5.99
N GLY A 134 4.99 20.61 -7.19
CA GLY A 134 6.31 20.33 -7.74
C GLY A 134 7.20 19.51 -6.79
N ALA A 135 8.40 20.00 -6.51
CA ALA A 135 9.38 19.33 -5.65
C ALA A 135 8.92 19.21 -4.19
N GLU A 136 8.14 20.19 -3.67
CA GLU A 136 7.61 20.13 -2.31
C GLU A 136 6.57 19.01 -2.15
N ARG A 137 5.71 18.81 -3.17
CA ARG A 137 4.78 17.67 -3.19
C ARG A 137 5.53 16.35 -3.22
N GLN A 138 6.55 16.22 -4.03
CA GLN A 138 7.39 15.02 -4.10
C GLN A 138 8.05 14.71 -2.76
N ARG A 139 8.55 15.76 -2.07
CA ARG A 139 9.07 15.66 -0.71
C ARG A 139 7.99 15.19 0.28
N ALA A 140 6.80 15.80 0.26
CA ALA A 140 5.70 15.43 1.15
C ALA A 140 5.27 13.97 0.95
N LEU A 141 5.11 13.54 -0.31
CA LEU A 141 4.79 12.14 -0.67
C LEU A 141 5.91 11.16 -0.29
N SER A 142 7.17 11.59 -0.29
CA SER A 142 8.28 10.77 0.19
C SER A 142 8.17 10.49 1.70
N TYR A 143 7.84 11.50 2.51
CA TYR A 143 7.57 11.28 3.94
C TYR A 143 6.32 10.42 4.16
N TRP A 144 5.28 10.60 3.35
CA TRP A 144 4.12 9.71 3.36
C TRP A 144 4.51 8.26 3.07
N SER A 145 5.38 8.06 2.09
CA SER A 145 5.90 6.73 1.74
C SER A 145 6.76 6.13 2.86
N ILE A 146 7.54 6.94 3.58
CA ILE A 146 8.25 6.50 4.79
C ILE A 146 7.26 6.02 5.86
N GLY A 147 6.16 6.75 6.10
CA GLY A 147 5.12 6.33 7.04
C GLY A 147 4.45 5.01 6.63
N SER A 148 4.21 4.83 5.33
CA SER A 148 3.55 3.63 4.79
C SER A 148 4.49 2.42 4.72
N TRP A 149 5.55 2.49 3.91
CA TRP A 149 6.48 1.38 3.71
C TRP A 149 7.38 1.14 4.93
N GLY A 150 7.85 2.22 5.57
CA GLY A 150 8.65 2.14 6.78
C GLY A 150 7.83 1.65 7.97
N GLY A 151 6.60 2.13 8.12
CA GLY A 151 5.67 1.65 9.14
C GLY A 151 5.50 0.14 9.05
N SER A 152 5.19 -0.38 7.86
CA SER A 152 5.02 -1.82 7.66
C SER A 152 6.32 -2.62 7.92
N GLY A 153 7.47 -2.09 7.55
CA GLY A 153 8.75 -2.75 7.77
C GLY A 153 9.17 -2.80 9.24
N VAL A 154 8.89 -1.74 10.01
CA VAL A 154 9.21 -1.68 11.46
C VAL A 154 8.21 -2.46 12.31
N THR A 155 7.04 -2.79 11.75
CA THR A 155 5.91 -3.40 12.47
C THR A 155 6.31 -4.65 13.27
N SER A 156 7.06 -5.57 12.65
CA SER A 156 7.45 -6.82 13.30
C SER A 156 8.37 -6.58 14.51
N PHE A 157 9.34 -5.68 14.37
CA PHE A 157 10.27 -5.36 15.44
C PHE A 157 9.60 -4.54 16.55
N ALA A 158 8.97 -3.43 16.21
CA ALA A 158 8.33 -2.54 17.19
C ALA A 158 7.13 -3.21 17.86
N GLY A 159 6.26 -3.89 17.09
CA GLY A 159 5.12 -4.62 17.62
C GLY A 159 5.55 -5.75 18.55
N GLY A 160 6.55 -6.53 18.17
CA GLY A 160 7.11 -7.60 19.01
C GLY A 160 7.75 -7.08 20.29
N ALA A 161 8.55 -6.01 20.21
CA ALA A 161 9.19 -5.38 21.37
C ALA A 161 8.15 -4.81 22.34
N ILE A 162 7.17 -4.04 21.84
CA ILE A 162 6.09 -3.48 22.68
C ILE A 162 5.30 -4.60 23.35
N ALA A 163 4.93 -5.64 22.59
CA ALA A 163 4.17 -6.76 23.14
C ALA A 163 4.93 -7.50 24.23
N THR A 164 6.24 -7.69 24.08
CA THR A 164 7.08 -8.41 25.03
C THR A 164 7.32 -7.62 26.33
N TYR A 165 7.62 -6.32 26.23
CA TYR A 165 8.05 -5.51 27.39
C TYR A 165 6.91 -4.76 28.09
N LEU A 166 5.86 -4.36 27.33
CA LEU A 166 4.75 -3.55 27.86
C LEU A 166 3.40 -4.30 27.80
N GLY A 167 3.31 -5.33 26.97
CA GLY A 167 2.06 -6.02 26.64
C GLY A 167 1.44 -5.52 25.34
N TRP A 168 0.74 -6.42 24.64
CA TRP A 168 0.21 -6.18 23.29
C TRP A 168 -0.79 -5.01 23.20
N LYS A 169 -1.55 -4.72 24.26
CA LYS A 169 -2.53 -3.62 24.32
C LYS A 169 -1.87 -2.25 24.15
N TRP A 170 -0.62 -2.10 24.57
CA TRP A 170 0.12 -0.85 24.43
C TRP A 170 0.37 -0.43 22.99
N ILE A 171 0.41 -1.38 22.05
CA ILE A 171 0.48 -1.09 20.61
C ILE A 171 -0.70 -0.21 20.20
N PHE A 172 -1.89 -0.55 20.67
CA PHE A 172 -3.12 0.19 20.33
C PHE A 172 -3.28 1.48 21.14
N ILE A 173 -2.74 1.54 22.37
CA ILE A 173 -2.63 2.79 23.14
C ILE A 173 -1.73 3.79 22.40
N PHE A 174 -0.57 3.36 21.91
CA PHE A 174 0.30 4.22 21.09
C PHE A 174 -0.40 4.65 19.79
N SER A 175 -1.17 3.78 19.16
CA SER A 175 -1.98 4.14 17.98
C SER A 175 -2.95 5.28 18.29
N ILE A 176 -3.63 5.25 19.44
CA ILE A 176 -4.52 6.33 19.90
C ILE A 176 -3.73 7.64 20.07
N VAL A 177 -2.60 7.60 20.75
CA VAL A 177 -1.74 8.79 20.95
C VAL A 177 -1.30 9.37 19.60
N PHE A 178 -0.85 8.54 18.67
CA PHE A 178 -0.42 8.99 17.33
C PHE A 178 -1.59 9.58 16.54
N ALA A 179 -2.79 9.00 16.64
CA ALA A 179 -3.98 9.53 16.00
C ALA A 179 -4.38 10.91 16.56
N LEU A 180 -4.35 11.08 17.88
CA LEU A 180 -4.62 12.37 18.53
C LEU A 180 -3.57 13.42 18.16
N LEU A 181 -2.29 13.07 18.14
CA LEU A 181 -1.23 13.95 17.67
C LEU A 181 -1.41 14.32 16.20
N ALA A 182 -1.79 13.37 15.34
CA ALA A 182 -2.10 13.63 13.94
C ALA A 182 -3.24 14.67 13.82
N MET A 183 -4.35 14.49 14.55
CA MET A 183 -5.47 15.42 14.55
C MET A 183 -5.04 16.82 15.02
N TRP A 184 -4.24 16.90 16.06
CA TRP A 184 -3.73 18.17 16.60
C TRP A 184 -2.81 18.88 15.61
N LEU A 185 -1.91 18.14 14.94
CA LEU A 185 -0.97 18.70 13.97
C LEU A 185 -1.63 19.20 12.68
N ILE A 186 -2.74 18.57 12.25
CA ILE A 186 -3.45 18.97 11.03
C ILE A 186 -4.66 19.88 11.29
N LYS A 187 -4.89 20.30 12.54
CA LYS A 187 -6.07 21.10 12.92
C LYS A 187 -6.20 22.41 12.14
N ASP A 188 -5.08 23.07 11.90
CA ASP A 188 -5.01 24.38 11.24
C ASP A 188 -5.00 24.28 9.70
N VAL A 189 -4.95 23.06 9.14
CA VAL A 189 -5.03 22.84 7.70
C VAL A 189 -6.45 23.17 7.23
N PRO A 190 -6.63 24.05 6.23
CA PRO A 190 -7.96 24.33 5.70
C PRO A 190 -8.62 23.09 5.09
N GLU A 191 -9.93 23.11 4.91
CA GLU A 191 -10.62 22.04 4.20
C GLU A 191 -10.34 22.16 2.70
N SER A 192 -10.08 21.02 2.08
CA SER A 192 -9.92 20.90 0.63
C SER A 192 -10.92 19.91 0.08
N LYS A 193 -11.67 20.31 -0.92
CA LYS A 193 -12.59 19.47 -1.66
C LYS A 193 -12.52 19.78 -3.15
N ALA A 194 -12.89 18.83 -3.98
CA ALA A 194 -13.00 19.06 -5.40
C ALA A 194 -14.18 20.00 -5.71
N GLN A 195 -14.00 20.92 -6.65
CA GLN A 195 -15.10 21.68 -7.21
C GLN A 195 -15.89 20.78 -8.14
N THR A 196 -16.97 20.21 -7.65
CA THR A 196 -17.90 19.38 -8.43
C THR A 196 -19.20 20.10 -8.62
N SER A 197 -19.53 20.41 -9.87
CA SER A 197 -20.86 20.92 -10.26
C SER A 197 -21.81 19.73 -10.41
N GLY A 198 -22.87 19.69 -9.58
CA GLY A 198 -23.97 18.74 -9.71
C GLY A 198 -24.41 18.08 -8.39
N LYS A 199 -25.68 17.64 -8.34
CA LYS A 199 -26.21 16.88 -7.20
C LYS A 199 -25.51 15.52 -7.11
N PHE A 200 -25.00 15.21 -5.92
CA PHE A 200 -24.43 13.91 -5.63
C PHE A 200 -25.49 12.80 -5.67
N LYS A 201 -25.35 11.86 -6.58
CA LYS A 201 -26.06 10.58 -6.53
C LYS A 201 -25.03 9.51 -6.21
N PHE A 202 -25.14 8.92 -5.02
CA PHE A 202 -24.27 7.83 -4.61
C PHE A 202 -24.63 6.56 -5.38
N ASP A 203 -23.63 5.88 -5.94
CA ASP A 203 -23.83 4.63 -6.67
C ASP A 203 -23.92 3.43 -5.74
N TYR A 204 -25.13 3.21 -5.21
CA TYR A 204 -25.38 2.04 -4.35
C TYR A 204 -25.27 0.71 -5.12
N GLY A 205 -25.62 0.70 -6.42
CA GLY A 205 -25.58 -0.50 -7.25
C GLY A 205 -24.13 -0.95 -7.51
N GLY A 206 -23.30 -0.03 -7.98
CA GLY A 206 -21.85 -0.30 -8.15
C GLY A 206 -21.17 -0.69 -6.85
N LEU A 207 -21.49 0.00 -5.74
CA LEU A 207 -20.94 -0.34 -4.42
C LEU A 207 -21.32 -1.77 -4.00
N THR A 208 -22.58 -2.18 -4.17
CA THR A 208 -23.05 -3.52 -3.79
C THR A 208 -22.33 -4.60 -4.61
N ILE A 209 -22.26 -4.44 -5.94
CA ILE A 209 -21.53 -5.37 -6.81
C ILE A 209 -20.06 -5.43 -6.40
N PHE A 210 -19.45 -4.27 -6.14
CA PHE A 210 -18.06 -4.17 -5.73
C PHE A 210 -17.77 -4.89 -4.40
N ILE A 211 -18.62 -4.69 -3.37
CA ILE A 211 -18.49 -5.36 -2.08
C ILE A 211 -18.58 -6.88 -2.23
N ILE A 212 -19.60 -7.39 -2.92
CA ILE A 212 -19.77 -8.83 -3.12
C ILE A 212 -18.57 -9.42 -3.87
N THR A 213 -18.11 -8.73 -4.90
CA THR A 213 -16.96 -9.15 -5.70
C THR A 213 -15.69 -9.19 -4.86
N MET A 214 -15.42 -8.14 -4.08
CA MET A 214 -14.23 -8.05 -3.23
C MET A 214 -14.26 -9.05 -2.06
N LEU A 215 -15.45 -9.31 -1.47
CA LEU A 215 -15.62 -10.35 -0.45
C LEU A 215 -15.29 -11.73 -1.02
N ALA A 216 -15.88 -12.09 -2.16
CA ALA A 216 -15.62 -13.37 -2.80
C ALA A 216 -14.14 -13.53 -3.17
N LEU A 217 -13.55 -12.49 -3.79
CA LEU A 217 -12.13 -12.45 -4.15
C LEU A 217 -11.22 -12.60 -2.94
N ASN A 218 -11.51 -11.89 -1.84
CA ASN A 218 -10.72 -11.97 -0.61
C ASN A 218 -10.74 -13.38 -0.02
N VAL A 219 -11.93 -14.00 0.08
CA VAL A 219 -12.04 -15.37 0.61
C VAL A 219 -11.26 -16.36 -0.25
N VAL A 220 -11.36 -16.27 -1.58
CA VAL A 220 -10.57 -17.11 -2.50
C VAL A 220 -9.07 -16.93 -2.28
N ILE A 221 -8.60 -15.69 -2.15
CA ILE A 221 -7.16 -15.40 -1.99
C ILE A 221 -6.65 -15.86 -0.61
N THR A 222 -7.41 -15.59 0.46
CA THR A 222 -6.94 -15.82 1.84
C THR A 222 -7.22 -17.21 2.36
N GLN A 223 -8.29 -17.86 1.89
CA GLN A 223 -8.78 -19.15 2.38
C GLN A 223 -8.72 -20.27 1.31
N GLY A 224 -8.39 -19.93 0.06
CA GLY A 224 -8.41 -20.91 -1.03
C GLY A 224 -7.49 -22.10 -0.82
N ALA A 225 -6.36 -21.91 -0.15
CA ALA A 225 -5.45 -23.03 0.20
C ALA A 225 -6.08 -23.97 1.27
N GLU A 226 -6.74 -23.41 2.30
CA GLU A 226 -7.37 -24.17 3.38
C GLU A 226 -8.67 -24.85 2.92
N LEU A 227 -9.47 -24.16 2.12
CA LEU A 227 -10.72 -24.68 1.56
C LEU A 227 -10.48 -25.72 0.44
N GLY A 228 -9.27 -25.72 -0.12
CA GLY A 228 -8.92 -26.48 -1.33
C GLY A 228 -9.27 -25.72 -2.61
N TRP A 229 -8.28 -25.54 -3.49
CA TRP A 229 -8.44 -24.77 -4.74
C TRP A 229 -9.47 -25.36 -5.71
N THR A 230 -9.71 -26.68 -5.64
CA THR A 230 -10.69 -27.42 -6.46
C THR A 230 -12.02 -27.67 -5.74
N SER A 231 -12.20 -27.21 -4.51
CA SER A 231 -13.45 -27.40 -3.79
C SER A 231 -14.62 -26.65 -4.45
N PRO A 232 -15.83 -27.18 -4.43
CA PRO A 232 -17.00 -26.52 -5.02
C PRO A 232 -17.20 -25.10 -4.51
N LEU A 233 -16.96 -24.87 -3.20
CA LEU A 233 -17.10 -23.55 -2.59
C LEU A 233 -16.09 -22.55 -3.16
N THR A 234 -14.82 -22.95 -3.24
CA THR A 234 -13.75 -22.08 -3.81
C THR A 234 -14.04 -21.76 -5.27
N LEU A 235 -14.49 -22.75 -6.05
CA LEU A 235 -14.83 -22.54 -7.47
C LEU A 235 -16.03 -21.61 -7.64
N VAL A 236 -17.06 -21.74 -6.81
CA VAL A 236 -18.22 -20.84 -6.82
C VAL A 236 -17.80 -19.42 -6.43
N LEU A 237 -17.00 -19.24 -5.38
CA LEU A 237 -16.50 -17.93 -4.98
C LEU A 237 -15.59 -17.30 -6.04
N ALA A 238 -14.76 -18.10 -6.69
CA ALA A 238 -13.94 -17.64 -7.83
C ALA A 238 -14.81 -17.20 -9.01
N ALA A 239 -15.85 -17.96 -9.33
CA ALA A 239 -16.82 -17.59 -10.38
C ALA A 239 -17.56 -16.30 -10.00
N VAL A 240 -18.00 -16.13 -8.76
CA VAL A 240 -18.62 -14.90 -8.26
C VAL A 240 -17.66 -13.71 -8.38
N ALA A 241 -16.39 -13.90 -8.03
CA ALA A 241 -15.38 -12.85 -8.15
C ALA A 241 -15.14 -12.45 -9.62
N ILE A 242 -15.03 -13.42 -10.54
CA ILE A 242 -14.82 -13.16 -11.98
C ILE A 242 -16.05 -12.50 -12.60
N VAL A 243 -17.23 -13.11 -12.41
CA VAL A 243 -18.49 -12.58 -12.98
C VAL A 243 -18.80 -11.21 -12.35
N GLY A 244 -18.63 -11.08 -11.04
CA GLY A 244 -18.83 -9.81 -10.34
C GLY A 244 -17.90 -8.71 -10.86
N THR A 245 -16.63 -9.01 -11.14
CA THR A 245 -15.68 -8.07 -11.74
C THR A 245 -16.15 -7.63 -13.15
N ILE A 246 -16.57 -8.57 -13.97
CA ILE A 246 -17.09 -8.26 -15.33
C ILE A 246 -18.37 -7.41 -15.24
N MET A 247 -19.28 -7.78 -14.33
CA MET A 247 -20.51 -7.03 -14.10
C MET A 247 -20.21 -5.61 -13.58
N PHE A 248 -19.32 -5.48 -12.60
CA PHE A 248 -18.90 -4.20 -12.05
C PHE A 248 -18.34 -3.29 -13.14
N VAL A 249 -17.35 -3.76 -13.91
CA VAL A 249 -16.75 -2.97 -15.00
C VAL A 249 -17.81 -2.56 -16.03
N ARG A 250 -18.68 -3.47 -16.47
CA ARG A 250 -19.74 -3.15 -17.44
C ARG A 250 -20.76 -2.18 -16.88
N TYR A 251 -21.13 -2.32 -15.62
CA TYR A 251 -22.06 -1.46 -14.93
C TYR A 251 -21.50 -0.04 -14.82
N GLU A 252 -20.31 0.13 -14.29
CA GLU A 252 -19.62 1.41 -14.15
C GLU A 252 -19.37 2.12 -15.49
N MET A 253 -18.99 1.37 -16.54
CA MET A 253 -18.79 1.93 -17.88
C MET A 253 -20.10 2.44 -18.52
N ARG A 254 -21.26 1.91 -18.13
CA ARG A 254 -22.58 2.35 -18.62
C ARG A 254 -23.14 3.53 -17.84
N LEU A 255 -22.68 3.75 -16.62
CA LEU A 255 -23.10 4.88 -15.80
C LEU A 255 -22.61 6.20 -16.40
N LYS A 256 -23.57 7.06 -16.79
CA LYS A 256 -23.28 8.38 -17.35
C LYS A 256 -22.92 9.41 -16.27
N HIS A 257 -23.32 9.16 -15.01
CA HIS A 257 -23.17 10.10 -13.90
C HIS A 257 -22.65 9.39 -12.66
N THR A 258 -21.57 9.92 -12.09
CA THR A 258 -20.99 9.53 -10.79
C THR A 258 -20.69 8.03 -10.60
N PRO A 259 -19.87 7.39 -11.45
CA PRO A 259 -19.41 6.03 -11.20
C PRO A 259 -18.58 5.96 -9.91
N LEU A 260 -18.53 4.79 -9.28
CA LEU A 260 -17.68 4.53 -8.12
C LEU A 260 -16.20 4.59 -8.50
N ILE A 261 -15.86 4.01 -9.65
CA ILE A 261 -14.53 4.08 -10.28
C ILE A 261 -14.68 4.65 -11.68
N ASP A 262 -14.09 5.82 -11.92
CA ASP A 262 -14.05 6.35 -13.28
C ASP A 262 -12.95 5.67 -14.10
N PHE A 263 -13.32 4.71 -14.92
CA PHE A 263 -12.39 4.02 -15.82
C PHE A 263 -11.71 4.96 -16.83
N LYS A 264 -12.17 6.22 -16.99
CA LYS A 264 -11.48 7.23 -17.79
C LYS A 264 -10.08 7.56 -17.21
N LEU A 265 -9.86 7.34 -15.91
CA LEU A 265 -8.53 7.48 -15.29
C LEU A 265 -7.49 6.62 -15.99
N PHE A 266 -7.87 5.43 -16.44
CA PHE A 266 -6.96 4.50 -17.13
C PHE A 266 -6.68 4.88 -18.60
N LYS A 267 -7.34 5.90 -19.15
CA LYS A 267 -6.94 6.51 -20.44
C LYS A 267 -5.66 7.34 -20.30
N ASN A 268 -5.33 7.77 -19.09
CA ASN A 268 -4.09 8.49 -18.79
C ASN A 268 -2.94 7.49 -18.67
N LYS A 269 -2.09 7.39 -19.69
CA LYS A 269 -0.97 6.43 -19.74
C LYS A 269 -0.05 6.49 -18.52
N PRO A 270 0.44 7.66 -18.04
CA PRO A 270 1.25 7.74 -16.83
C PRO A 270 0.55 7.16 -15.59
N TYR A 271 -0.73 7.48 -15.39
CA TYR A 271 -1.53 6.96 -14.28
C TYR A 271 -1.66 5.43 -14.36
N THR A 272 -2.00 4.93 -15.54
CA THR A 272 -2.17 3.49 -15.78
C THR A 272 -0.84 2.74 -15.56
N GLY A 273 0.25 3.27 -16.10
CA GLY A 273 1.58 2.67 -15.92
C GLY A 273 2.02 2.64 -14.45
N ALA A 274 1.79 3.73 -13.71
CA ALA A 274 2.07 3.78 -12.27
C ALA A 274 1.19 2.80 -11.49
N THR A 275 -0.10 2.68 -11.83
CA THR A 275 -1.05 1.82 -11.11
C THR A 275 -0.79 0.34 -11.38
N ILE A 276 -0.57 -0.06 -12.64
CA ILE A 276 -0.26 -1.45 -13.01
C ILE A 276 1.10 -1.87 -12.44
N SER A 277 2.13 -1.03 -12.60
CA SER A 277 3.45 -1.34 -12.05
C SER A 277 3.42 -1.45 -10.54
N ASN A 278 2.61 -0.62 -9.86
CA ASN A 278 2.42 -0.67 -8.42
C ASN A 278 1.72 -1.96 -7.97
N PHE A 279 0.68 -2.41 -8.69
CA PHE A 279 0.05 -3.72 -8.45
C PHE A 279 1.07 -4.85 -8.56
N LEU A 280 1.80 -4.91 -9.67
CA LEU A 280 2.77 -5.98 -9.96
C LEU A 280 3.96 -5.96 -8.99
N LEU A 281 4.49 -4.78 -8.65
CA LEU A 281 5.63 -4.68 -7.74
C LEU A 281 5.23 -4.98 -6.28
N ASN A 282 3.98 -4.68 -5.87
CA ASN A 282 3.47 -5.15 -4.59
C ASN A 282 3.24 -6.68 -4.59
N ALA A 283 2.90 -7.28 -5.73
CA ALA A 283 2.80 -8.75 -5.83
C ALA A 283 4.14 -9.45 -5.55
N VAL A 284 5.26 -8.78 -5.79
CA VAL A 284 6.60 -9.31 -5.48
C VAL A 284 6.82 -9.54 -3.97
N ALA A 285 5.94 -9.02 -3.11
CA ALA A 285 5.94 -9.31 -1.66
C ALA A 285 5.82 -10.82 -1.34
N GLY A 286 5.29 -11.62 -2.26
CA GLY A 286 5.33 -13.09 -2.17
C GLY A 286 6.74 -13.66 -1.99
N THR A 287 7.77 -12.96 -2.46
CA THR A 287 9.19 -13.31 -2.23
C THR A 287 9.52 -13.39 -0.74
N LEU A 288 9.01 -12.45 0.07
CA LEU A 288 9.28 -12.43 1.51
C LEU A 288 8.75 -13.70 2.19
N ILE A 289 7.55 -14.15 1.78
CA ILE A 289 6.95 -15.37 2.33
C ILE A 289 7.76 -16.60 1.91
N VAL A 290 8.02 -16.75 0.62
CA VAL A 290 8.75 -17.93 0.10
C VAL A 290 10.17 -18.00 0.65
N ALA A 291 10.91 -16.88 0.63
CA ALA A 291 12.29 -16.83 1.13
C ALA A 291 12.36 -17.12 2.63
N ASN A 292 11.49 -16.49 3.46
CA ASN A 292 11.46 -16.74 4.90
C ASN A 292 11.04 -18.18 5.24
N THR A 293 10.07 -18.76 4.52
CA THR A 293 9.68 -20.16 4.69
C THR A 293 10.83 -21.08 4.32
N TYR A 294 11.49 -20.82 3.20
CA TYR A 294 12.59 -21.66 2.72
C TYR A 294 13.81 -21.65 3.66
N VAL A 295 14.25 -20.50 4.17
CA VAL A 295 15.38 -20.47 5.10
C VAL A 295 15.07 -21.19 6.41
N GLN A 296 13.81 -21.21 6.84
CA GLN A 296 13.38 -21.94 8.03
C GLN A 296 13.24 -23.45 7.77
N VAL A 297 12.49 -23.83 6.74
CA VAL A 297 12.17 -25.25 6.45
C VAL A 297 13.30 -25.94 5.70
N GLY A 298 13.89 -25.27 4.71
CA GLY A 298 14.93 -25.84 3.85
C GLY A 298 16.36 -25.72 4.40
N ARG A 299 16.62 -24.75 5.27
CA ARG A 299 17.96 -24.46 5.82
C ARG A 299 18.03 -24.55 7.35
N GLY A 300 16.92 -24.87 8.03
CA GLY A 300 16.90 -25.05 9.49
C GLY A 300 17.09 -23.78 10.31
N PHE A 301 16.89 -22.59 9.73
CA PHE A 301 16.99 -21.34 10.47
C PHE A 301 15.83 -21.19 11.46
N SER A 302 16.11 -20.62 12.63
CA SER A 302 15.05 -20.21 13.53
C SER A 302 14.27 -19.03 12.95
N ALA A 303 13.04 -18.80 13.44
CA ALA A 303 12.24 -17.65 13.05
C ALA A 303 12.97 -16.31 13.32
N PHE A 304 13.74 -16.24 14.42
CA PHE A 304 14.57 -15.09 14.75
C PHE A 304 15.68 -14.86 13.72
N GLN A 305 16.42 -15.91 13.35
CA GLN A 305 17.47 -15.81 12.33
C GLN A 305 16.92 -15.40 10.96
N SER A 306 15.77 -15.95 10.57
CA SER A 306 15.06 -15.54 9.35
C SER A 306 14.64 -14.06 9.40
N GLY A 307 14.13 -13.60 10.54
CA GLY A 307 13.81 -12.19 10.77
C GLY A 307 15.03 -11.27 10.66
N MET A 308 16.18 -11.68 11.21
CA MET A 308 17.43 -10.93 11.11
C MET A 308 17.90 -10.74 9.67
N LEU A 309 17.73 -11.73 8.79
CA LEU A 309 18.02 -11.60 7.37
C LEU A 309 17.17 -10.50 6.71
N SER A 310 15.93 -10.33 7.16
CA SER A 310 15.00 -9.33 6.61
C SER A 310 15.29 -7.88 7.07
N ILE A 311 16.12 -7.66 8.09
CA ILE A 311 16.48 -6.31 8.57
C ILE A 311 17.13 -5.49 7.46
N GLY A 312 17.96 -6.12 6.61
CA GLY A 312 18.59 -5.47 5.48
C GLY A 312 17.57 -4.83 4.54
N TYR A 313 16.45 -5.50 4.28
CA TYR A 313 15.31 -4.96 3.51
C TYR A 313 14.75 -3.68 4.15
N LEU A 314 14.47 -3.71 5.45
CA LEU A 314 13.87 -2.58 6.16
C LEU A 314 14.76 -1.33 6.09
N VAL A 315 16.03 -1.47 6.44
CA VAL A 315 16.99 -0.34 6.44
C VAL A 315 17.15 0.21 5.01
N ALA A 316 17.27 -0.68 4.04
CA ALA A 316 17.45 -0.31 2.64
C ALA A 316 16.23 0.44 2.08
N VAL A 317 15.00 -0.02 2.33
CA VAL A 317 13.78 0.64 1.83
C VAL A 317 13.63 2.03 2.41
N LEU A 318 13.84 2.20 3.72
CA LEU A 318 13.74 3.49 4.39
C LEU A 318 14.75 4.51 3.86
N ALA A 319 16.01 4.10 3.71
CA ALA A 319 17.08 4.94 3.18
C ALA A 319 16.78 5.38 1.74
N MET A 320 16.30 4.46 0.90
CA MET A 320 16.13 4.71 -0.53
C MET A 320 14.87 5.50 -0.89
N ILE A 321 13.84 5.58 -0.06
CA ILE A 321 12.64 6.38 -0.34
C ILE A 321 13.01 7.85 -0.59
N ARG A 322 13.86 8.44 0.25
CA ARG A 322 14.33 9.83 0.10
C ARG A 322 15.32 10.01 -1.05
N VAL A 323 16.15 9.02 -1.29
CA VAL A 323 17.09 9.02 -2.42
C VAL A 323 16.32 8.94 -3.73
N GLY A 324 15.33 8.06 -3.85
CA GLY A 324 14.46 7.93 -5.02
C GLY A 324 13.72 9.23 -5.35
N GLU A 325 13.21 9.93 -4.34
CA GLU A 325 12.60 11.26 -4.51
C GLU A 325 13.62 12.27 -5.09
N LYS A 326 14.82 12.38 -4.51
CA LYS A 326 15.84 13.31 -5.01
C LYS A 326 16.27 12.99 -6.44
N ILE A 327 16.39 11.71 -6.80
CA ILE A 327 16.68 11.26 -8.16
C ILE A 327 15.54 11.68 -9.09
N MET A 328 14.27 11.43 -8.69
CA MET A 328 13.10 11.82 -9.47
C MET A 328 13.09 13.33 -9.79
N GLN A 329 13.42 14.18 -8.81
CA GLN A 329 13.48 15.62 -9.01
C GLN A 329 14.52 16.04 -10.07
N ARG A 330 15.59 15.26 -10.25
CA ARG A 330 16.66 15.53 -11.21
C ARG A 330 16.37 14.99 -12.60
N VAL A 331 15.92 13.74 -12.69
CA VAL A 331 15.82 13.02 -13.97
C VAL A 331 14.38 12.67 -14.39
N GLY A 332 13.39 12.96 -13.55
CA GLY A 332 11.98 12.58 -13.75
C GLY A 332 11.64 11.25 -13.08
N ALA A 333 10.34 10.91 -13.03
CA ALA A 333 9.85 9.76 -12.29
C ALA A 333 10.16 8.41 -12.95
N ARG A 334 10.16 8.36 -14.29
CA ARG A 334 10.34 7.12 -15.05
C ARG A 334 11.65 6.40 -14.74
N ASN A 335 12.76 7.13 -14.71
CA ASN A 335 14.07 6.53 -14.52
C ASN A 335 14.25 5.85 -13.16
N PRO A 336 13.95 6.50 -12.00
CA PRO A 336 14.04 5.81 -10.71
C PRO A 336 13.01 4.69 -10.55
N MET A 337 11.85 4.74 -11.23
CA MET A 337 10.93 3.60 -11.28
C MET A 337 11.55 2.40 -12.01
N ILE A 338 12.19 2.62 -13.18
CA ILE A 338 12.89 1.57 -13.93
C ILE A 338 14.05 1.01 -13.10
N TRP A 339 14.92 1.87 -12.58
CA TRP A 339 16.10 1.43 -11.81
C TRP A 339 15.67 0.69 -10.53
N GLY A 340 14.68 1.23 -9.81
CA GLY A 340 14.14 0.59 -8.61
C GLY A 340 13.57 -0.80 -8.90
N THR A 341 12.73 -0.92 -9.93
CA THR A 341 12.17 -2.23 -10.33
C THR A 341 13.25 -3.18 -10.81
N SER A 342 14.27 -2.71 -11.53
CA SER A 342 15.40 -3.55 -11.98
C SER A 342 16.25 -4.05 -10.81
N ILE A 343 16.53 -3.20 -9.82
CA ILE A 343 17.25 -3.60 -8.60
C ILE A 343 16.43 -4.61 -7.80
N THR A 344 15.11 -4.40 -7.66
CA THR A 344 14.20 -5.38 -7.05
C THR A 344 14.24 -6.70 -7.78
N LEU A 345 14.16 -6.70 -9.12
CA LEU A 345 14.24 -7.90 -9.94
C LEU A 345 15.53 -8.70 -9.70
N ILE A 346 16.68 -8.02 -9.66
CA ILE A 346 17.98 -8.66 -9.39
C ILE A 346 17.98 -9.24 -7.97
N GLY A 347 17.51 -8.48 -6.97
CA GLY A 347 17.44 -8.93 -5.59
C GLY A 347 16.58 -10.19 -5.43
N VAL A 348 15.39 -10.20 -6.07
CA VAL A 348 14.51 -11.38 -6.09
C VAL A 348 15.15 -12.56 -6.81
N ALA A 349 15.74 -12.32 -7.98
CA ALA A 349 16.35 -13.39 -8.77
C ALA A 349 17.49 -14.12 -8.03
N ILE A 350 18.36 -13.39 -7.34
CA ILE A 350 19.45 -14.02 -6.59
C ILE A 350 18.96 -14.81 -5.37
N MET A 351 17.83 -14.42 -4.74
CA MET A 351 17.21 -15.21 -3.66
C MET A 351 16.69 -16.58 -4.15
N GLY A 352 16.45 -16.73 -5.47
CA GLY A 352 16.07 -18.00 -6.10
C GLY A 352 17.23 -18.99 -6.32
N LEU A 353 18.48 -18.62 -6.00
CA LEU A 353 19.66 -19.48 -6.18
C LEU A 353 19.79 -20.52 -5.04
N THR A 354 18.73 -21.27 -4.81
CA THR A 354 18.62 -22.21 -3.67
C THR A 354 19.54 -23.43 -3.78
N PHE A 355 20.19 -23.63 -4.90
CA PHE A 355 21.20 -24.70 -5.10
C PHE A 355 22.57 -24.38 -4.48
N LEU A 356 22.78 -23.13 -4.02
CA LEU A 356 24.04 -22.73 -3.39
C LEU A 356 24.23 -23.41 -2.02
N PRO A 357 25.49 -23.66 -1.57
CA PRO A 357 25.80 -24.13 -0.22
C PRO A 357 25.28 -23.16 0.85
N ASP A 358 25.01 -23.66 2.06
CA ASP A 358 24.33 -22.91 3.13
C ASP A 358 24.93 -21.54 3.42
N THR A 359 26.26 -21.45 3.61
CA THR A 359 26.93 -20.18 3.90
C THR A 359 26.78 -19.18 2.75
N LEU A 360 26.97 -19.64 1.51
CA LEU A 360 26.88 -18.78 0.34
C LEU A 360 25.43 -18.36 0.08
N TYR A 361 24.47 -19.26 0.29
CA TYR A 361 23.04 -18.92 0.18
C TYR A 361 22.61 -17.90 1.23
N THR A 362 23.09 -18.03 2.47
CA THR A 362 22.80 -17.07 3.55
C THR A 362 23.26 -15.65 3.19
N ILE A 363 24.48 -15.53 2.63
CA ILE A 363 24.99 -14.24 2.14
C ILE A 363 24.13 -13.74 0.97
N THR A 364 23.82 -14.62 0.04
CA THR A 364 23.06 -14.27 -1.16
C THR A 364 21.63 -13.82 -0.84
N VAL A 365 20.93 -14.49 0.08
CA VAL A 365 19.59 -14.08 0.49
C VAL A 365 19.60 -12.78 1.27
N PHE A 366 20.60 -12.54 2.12
CA PHE A 366 20.76 -11.27 2.83
C PHE A 366 21.00 -10.11 1.85
N VAL A 367 21.90 -10.27 0.89
CA VAL A 367 22.13 -9.29 -0.18
C VAL A 367 20.85 -9.11 -1.02
N GLY A 368 20.13 -10.19 -1.32
CA GLY A 368 18.85 -10.16 -2.01
C GLY A 368 17.81 -9.30 -1.29
N PHE A 369 17.67 -9.43 0.02
CA PHE A 369 16.79 -8.59 0.84
C PHE A 369 17.20 -7.11 0.81
N ILE A 370 18.51 -6.82 0.87
CA ILE A 370 18.99 -5.43 0.73
C ILE A 370 18.62 -4.87 -0.64
N LEU A 371 18.91 -5.57 -1.73
CA LEU A 371 18.57 -5.13 -3.09
C LEU A 371 17.06 -4.96 -3.28
N PHE A 372 16.27 -5.89 -2.74
CA PHE A 372 14.82 -5.82 -2.74
C PHE A 372 14.33 -4.52 -2.07
N GLY A 373 14.87 -4.18 -0.89
CA GLY A 373 14.55 -2.95 -0.18
C GLY A 373 15.02 -1.68 -0.91
N LEU A 374 16.26 -1.67 -1.43
CA LEU A 374 16.78 -0.55 -2.21
C LEU A 374 15.90 -0.25 -3.43
N GLY A 375 15.51 -1.30 -4.16
CA GLY A 375 14.68 -1.17 -5.34
C GLY A 375 13.29 -0.63 -5.03
N LEU A 376 12.60 -1.21 -4.04
CA LEU A 376 11.27 -0.75 -3.62
C LEU A 376 11.29 0.68 -3.09
N GLY A 377 12.29 1.03 -2.26
CA GLY A 377 12.43 2.38 -1.74
C GLY A 377 12.64 3.42 -2.85
N MET A 378 13.47 3.10 -3.85
CA MET A 378 13.69 3.97 -5.00
C MET A 378 12.43 4.15 -5.86
N TYR A 379 11.60 3.12 -5.97
CA TYR A 379 10.36 3.10 -6.75
C TYR A 379 9.20 3.84 -6.06
N ALA A 380 9.08 3.77 -4.74
CA ALA A 380 7.88 4.11 -3.97
C ALA A 380 7.37 5.53 -4.22
N THR A 381 8.22 6.56 -4.04
CA THR A 381 7.83 7.97 -4.21
C THR A 381 7.58 8.34 -5.67
N PRO A 382 8.45 7.96 -6.64
CA PRO A 382 8.21 8.25 -8.05
C PRO A 382 6.91 7.67 -8.59
N SER A 383 6.55 6.45 -8.19
CA SER A 383 5.30 5.81 -8.60
C SER A 383 4.07 6.52 -8.01
N THR A 384 4.09 6.81 -6.71
CA THR A 384 2.99 7.51 -6.03
C THR A 384 2.82 8.93 -6.61
N ASP A 385 3.90 9.69 -6.79
CA ASP A 385 3.84 11.03 -7.40
C ASP A 385 3.33 10.97 -8.85
N THR A 386 3.74 9.97 -9.64
CA THR A 386 3.24 9.79 -11.01
C THR A 386 1.73 9.58 -11.04
N ALA A 387 1.20 8.70 -10.19
CA ALA A 387 -0.23 8.47 -10.11
C ALA A 387 -1.00 9.72 -9.67
N VAL A 388 -0.55 10.37 -8.60
CA VAL A 388 -1.20 11.56 -8.03
C VAL A 388 -1.11 12.78 -8.95
N ALA A 389 0.06 13.02 -9.57
CA ALA A 389 0.26 14.12 -10.49
C ALA A 389 -0.56 14.00 -11.77
N SER A 390 -0.80 12.77 -12.22
CA SER A 390 -1.56 12.47 -13.43
C SER A 390 -3.07 12.43 -13.22
N ALA A 391 -3.51 12.41 -11.96
CA ALA A 391 -4.94 12.42 -11.62
C ALA A 391 -5.53 13.82 -11.84
N PRO A 392 -6.78 13.92 -12.39
CA PRO A 392 -7.52 15.18 -12.43
C PRO A 392 -7.72 15.76 -11.02
N ASP A 393 -7.69 17.09 -10.88
CA ASP A 393 -7.75 17.75 -9.56
C ASP A 393 -9.05 17.50 -8.80
N ASN A 394 -10.13 17.26 -9.53
CA ASN A 394 -11.46 16.91 -8.99
C ASN A 394 -11.62 15.42 -8.63
N LYS A 395 -10.61 14.55 -8.91
CA LYS A 395 -10.68 13.09 -8.70
C LYS A 395 -9.41 12.52 -8.03
N VAL A 396 -8.68 13.35 -7.30
CA VAL A 396 -7.41 12.92 -6.68
C VAL A 396 -7.62 11.85 -5.61
N GLY A 397 -8.67 11.99 -4.81
CA GLY A 397 -9.00 11.01 -3.77
C GLY A 397 -9.41 9.66 -4.38
N GLU A 398 -10.30 9.68 -5.39
CA GLU A 398 -10.69 8.49 -6.15
C GLU A 398 -9.46 7.81 -6.79
N ALA A 399 -8.66 8.57 -7.52
CA ALA A 399 -7.46 8.06 -8.18
C ALA A 399 -6.43 7.48 -7.20
N SER A 400 -6.24 8.15 -6.05
CA SER A 400 -5.37 7.67 -4.97
C SER A 400 -5.92 6.40 -4.33
N GLY A 401 -7.25 6.30 -4.19
CA GLY A 401 -7.95 5.12 -3.70
C GLY A 401 -7.72 3.92 -4.62
N VAL A 402 -7.92 4.07 -5.93
CA VAL A 402 -7.66 3.02 -6.94
C VAL A 402 -6.19 2.60 -6.96
N TYR A 403 -5.27 3.56 -6.89
CA TYR A 403 -3.83 3.29 -6.82
C TYR A 403 -3.47 2.48 -5.56
N LYS A 404 -4.04 2.79 -4.41
CA LYS A 404 -3.81 2.06 -3.16
C LYS A 404 -4.52 0.71 -3.10
N MET A 405 -5.70 0.60 -3.69
CA MET A 405 -6.38 -0.69 -3.90
C MET A 405 -5.51 -1.61 -4.75
N ALA A 406 -4.91 -1.10 -5.82
CA ALA A 406 -3.97 -1.87 -6.64
C ALA A 406 -2.76 -2.38 -5.84
N SER A 407 -2.20 -1.56 -4.92
CA SER A 407 -1.14 -2.02 -4.00
C SER A 407 -1.61 -3.20 -3.12
N SER A 408 -2.78 -3.06 -2.49
CA SER A 408 -3.31 -4.07 -1.56
C SER A 408 -3.65 -5.37 -2.27
N LEU A 409 -4.31 -5.30 -3.43
CA LEU A 409 -4.62 -6.46 -4.25
C LEU A 409 -3.35 -7.13 -4.78
N GLY A 410 -2.39 -6.33 -5.27
CA GLY A 410 -1.10 -6.86 -5.73
C GLY A 410 -0.40 -7.67 -4.65
N ASN A 411 -0.30 -7.11 -3.45
CA ASN A 411 0.30 -7.79 -2.29
C ASN A 411 -0.42 -9.12 -1.97
N ALA A 412 -1.75 -9.09 -1.89
CA ALA A 412 -2.55 -10.28 -1.58
C ALA A 412 -2.41 -11.37 -2.66
N PHE A 413 -2.54 -11.01 -3.93
CA PHE A 413 -2.35 -11.94 -5.05
C PHE A 413 -0.93 -12.51 -5.11
N GLY A 414 0.08 -11.67 -4.93
CA GLY A 414 1.46 -12.09 -5.00
C GLY A 414 1.81 -13.11 -3.91
N ILE A 415 1.36 -12.85 -2.67
CA ILE A 415 1.53 -13.78 -1.54
C ILE A 415 0.81 -15.10 -1.84
N ALA A 416 -0.48 -15.05 -2.21
CA ALA A 416 -1.27 -16.25 -2.46
C ALA A 416 -0.70 -17.10 -3.61
N ILE A 417 -0.38 -16.48 -4.73
CA ILE A 417 0.16 -17.20 -5.90
C ILE A 417 1.53 -17.80 -5.55
N SER A 418 2.43 -17.03 -4.94
CA SER A 418 3.77 -17.50 -4.60
C SER A 418 3.76 -18.63 -3.58
N ALA A 419 2.92 -18.51 -2.54
CA ALA A 419 2.74 -19.56 -1.53
C ALA A 419 2.12 -20.83 -2.12
N THR A 420 1.13 -20.69 -3.01
CA THR A 420 0.51 -21.82 -3.71
C THR A 420 1.49 -22.54 -4.61
N VAL A 421 2.24 -21.81 -5.41
CA VAL A 421 3.28 -22.39 -6.28
C VAL A 421 4.33 -23.13 -5.45
N TYR A 422 4.79 -22.50 -4.35
CA TYR A 422 5.74 -23.14 -3.42
C TYR A 422 5.17 -24.44 -2.85
N SER A 423 3.99 -24.40 -2.25
CA SER A 423 3.39 -25.57 -1.59
C SER A 423 3.05 -26.69 -2.57
N THR A 424 2.56 -26.36 -3.76
CA THR A 424 2.25 -27.35 -4.81
C THR A 424 3.52 -28.04 -5.28
N VAL A 425 4.59 -27.30 -5.58
CA VAL A 425 5.85 -27.89 -6.01
C VAL A 425 6.51 -28.70 -4.89
N ALA A 426 6.44 -28.22 -3.65
CA ALA A 426 6.97 -28.94 -2.47
C ALA A 426 6.31 -30.30 -2.23
N ALA A 427 5.08 -30.48 -2.68
CA ALA A 427 4.37 -31.78 -2.59
C ALA A 427 4.93 -32.86 -3.51
N TYR A 428 5.59 -32.44 -4.62
CA TYR A 428 6.08 -33.36 -5.66
C TYR A 428 7.58 -33.30 -5.91
N SER A 429 8.30 -32.38 -5.25
CA SER A 429 9.70 -32.10 -5.50
C SER A 429 10.44 -31.69 -4.23
N THR A 430 11.71 -31.34 -4.35
CA THR A 430 12.51 -30.88 -3.22
C THR A 430 12.11 -29.46 -2.78
N VAL A 431 12.33 -29.15 -1.51
CA VAL A 431 12.10 -27.81 -0.95
C VAL A 431 12.87 -26.73 -1.68
N ASN A 432 14.10 -27.05 -2.18
CA ASN A 432 14.91 -26.15 -2.98
C ASN A 432 14.21 -25.77 -4.30
N ILE A 433 13.73 -26.76 -5.05
CA ILE A 433 13.02 -26.53 -6.32
C ILE A 433 11.71 -25.77 -6.08
N ALA A 434 10.99 -26.11 -5.01
CA ALA A 434 9.77 -25.41 -4.62
C ALA A 434 10.05 -23.91 -4.35
N ALA A 435 11.09 -23.60 -3.57
CA ALA A 435 11.48 -22.24 -3.27
C ALA A 435 11.92 -21.46 -4.54
N THR A 436 12.78 -22.08 -5.37
CA THR A 436 13.18 -21.46 -6.64
C THR A 436 11.97 -21.14 -7.51
N THR A 437 11.03 -22.09 -7.67
CA THR A 437 9.83 -21.90 -8.50
C THR A 437 8.90 -20.82 -7.95
N GLY A 438 8.68 -20.78 -6.62
CA GLY A 438 7.93 -19.72 -5.95
C GLY A 438 8.58 -18.34 -6.14
N ILE A 439 9.90 -18.25 -6.11
CA ILE A 439 10.64 -17.00 -6.34
C ILE A 439 10.60 -16.59 -7.83
N ILE A 440 10.70 -17.53 -8.76
CA ILE A 440 10.58 -17.24 -10.22
C ILE A 440 9.22 -16.57 -10.52
N THR A 441 8.14 -16.94 -9.85
CA THR A 441 6.85 -16.27 -9.99
C THR A 441 6.98 -14.75 -9.74
N ASN A 442 7.74 -14.36 -8.73
CA ASN A 442 7.97 -12.96 -8.37
C ASN A 442 8.95 -12.26 -9.33
N VAL A 443 9.88 -12.99 -9.92
CA VAL A 443 10.71 -12.50 -11.04
C VAL A 443 9.81 -12.12 -12.21
N VAL A 444 8.82 -12.95 -12.56
CA VAL A 444 7.85 -12.65 -13.62
C VAL A 444 7.06 -11.39 -13.32
N PHE A 445 6.54 -11.22 -12.08
CA PHE A 445 5.85 -9.99 -11.66
C PHE A 445 6.76 -8.75 -11.80
N SER A 446 8.04 -8.86 -11.42
CA SER A 446 9.00 -7.77 -11.54
C SER A 446 9.25 -7.38 -12.99
N ILE A 447 9.39 -8.36 -13.88
CA ILE A 447 9.57 -8.16 -15.33
C ILE A 447 8.33 -7.47 -15.93
N LEU A 448 7.12 -7.94 -15.61
CA LEU A 448 5.88 -7.34 -16.08
C LEU A 448 5.71 -5.90 -15.57
N SER A 449 6.11 -5.64 -14.32
CA SER A 449 6.14 -4.29 -13.75
C SER A 449 7.08 -3.38 -14.54
N LEU A 450 8.28 -3.86 -14.85
CA LEU A 450 9.28 -3.12 -15.64
C LEU A 450 8.74 -2.78 -17.03
N PHE A 451 8.13 -3.74 -17.73
CA PHE A 451 7.49 -3.50 -19.02
C PHE A 451 6.37 -2.47 -18.95
N SER A 452 5.52 -2.54 -17.91
CA SER A 452 4.46 -1.54 -17.69
C SER A 452 5.02 -0.12 -17.58
N ILE A 453 6.13 0.06 -16.83
CA ILE A 453 6.78 1.37 -16.67
C ILE A 453 7.37 1.84 -18.02
N ILE A 454 8.09 0.97 -18.71
CA ILE A 454 8.77 1.32 -19.98
C ILE A 454 7.77 1.76 -21.04
N ILE A 455 6.63 1.07 -21.15
CA ILE A 455 5.64 1.30 -22.21
C ILE A 455 4.73 2.48 -21.88
N LEU A 456 4.28 2.59 -20.61
CA LEU A 456 3.18 3.49 -20.25
C LEU A 456 3.64 4.79 -19.56
N VAL A 457 4.83 4.81 -18.93
CA VAL A 457 5.30 6.01 -18.22
C VAL A 457 6.24 6.84 -19.10
N PRO A 458 5.84 8.06 -19.54
CA PRO A 458 6.68 8.91 -20.39
C PRO A 458 7.89 9.48 -19.65
N ASN A 459 8.95 9.83 -20.41
CA ASN A 459 10.21 10.38 -19.87
C ASN A 459 10.07 11.72 -19.16
N ASN A 460 8.98 12.46 -19.41
CA ASN A 460 8.83 13.86 -18.94
C ASN A 460 8.04 13.98 -17.63
N VAL A 461 7.53 12.88 -17.09
CA VAL A 461 6.74 12.89 -15.84
C VAL A 461 7.66 13.15 -14.65
N GLY A 462 7.23 14.02 -13.73
CA GLY A 462 7.93 14.29 -12.47
C GLY A 462 9.13 15.24 -12.57
N LYS A 463 9.47 15.77 -13.74
CA LYS A 463 10.53 16.80 -13.86
C LYS A 463 10.07 18.14 -13.31
N SER A 464 10.80 18.70 -12.35
CA SER A 464 10.49 20.01 -11.78
C SER A 464 10.50 21.12 -12.85
N LYS A 465 9.47 21.98 -12.86
CA LYS A 465 9.33 23.12 -13.80
C LYS A 465 10.51 24.10 -13.76
N ARG A 466 11.29 24.17 -12.67
CA ARG A 466 12.47 25.03 -12.53
C ARG A 466 13.52 24.85 -13.64
N ARG A 467 13.61 23.67 -14.24
CA ARG A 467 14.58 23.41 -15.32
C ARG A 467 14.08 23.90 -16.68
N LYS A 468 12.78 24.00 -16.92
CA LYS A 468 12.21 24.56 -18.17
C LYS A 468 12.50 26.06 -18.30
N GLN A 469 12.44 26.82 -17.20
CA GLN A 469 12.76 28.25 -17.19
C GLN A 469 14.25 28.50 -17.44
N LYS A 470 15.17 27.74 -16.84
CA LYS A 470 16.61 27.88 -17.08
C LYS A 470 17.04 27.52 -18.51
N THR A 471 16.34 26.57 -19.15
CA THR A 471 16.63 26.18 -20.53
C THR A 471 16.06 27.21 -21.53
N SER A 472 14.89 27.77 -21.27
CA SER A 472 14.31 28.84 -22.10
C SER A 472 15.10 30.14 -21.98
N THR A 473 15.61 30.49 -20.79
CA THR A 473 16.44 31.68 -20.58
C THR A 473 17.85 31.52 -21.21
N ARG A 474 18.41 30.31 -21.22
CA ARG A 474 19.68 30.05 -21.94
C ARG A 474 19.53 30.06 -23.46
N LEU A 475 18.38 29.59 -23.98
CA LEU A 475 18.10 29.65 -25.42
C LEU A 475 17.71 31.04 -25.91
N ALA A 476 17.13 31.89 -25.04
CA ALA A 476 16.84 33.26 -25.33
C ALA A 476 18.10 34.15 -25.24
N GLY A 477 19.05 33.85 -24.34
CA GLY A 477 20.33 34.56 -24.21
C GLY A 477 21.43 34.16 -25.21
N ALA A 478 21.20 33.11 -26.03
CA ALA A 478 22.12 32.70 -27.09
C ALA A 478 21.72 33.20 -28.48
N ARG A 479 20.70 34.06 -28.55
CA ARG A 479 20.20 34.73 -29.79
C ARG A 479 20.42 36.23 -29.81
N HIS A 480 21.21 36.76 -28.90
CA HIS A 480 21.74 38.14 -28.91
C HIS A 480 23.30 38.07 -28.93
#